data_bcdd83fbd1c9143f2ae40add29faa3f6
#
_entry.id   bcdd83fbd1c9143f2ae40add29faa3f6
#
_cell.length_a   1.000
_cell.length_b   1.000
_cell.length_c   1.000
_cell.angle_alpha   90.00
_cell.angle_beta   90.00
_cell.angle_gamma   90.00
#
_symmetry.space_group_name_H-M   'P 1'
#
loop_
_entity.id
_entity.type
_entity.pdbx_description
1 polymer ?
#
loop_
_entity_poly.entity_id
_entity_poly.type
_entity_poly.pdbx_seq_one_letter_code
_entity_poly.pdbx_strand_id
1 'polypeptide(L)'
;MSYLSSLITVIVPCYNYSHFLSLALDSVLAQDLCDLEIILVDDGSTDDTANLASKYKDNLKYIYQDNAGLSAARNTGIAHSRGEFILFLDADDILGPRCLKSQIEYFERNPDRKVVVCRNKIFEETDSKGRPKSVGSWKLYRSNLDIHLCHFNVAPPHAFLFRREAIMQTGWFDPQLKACEDYDFWLRAAVRGFVPHYNSEGLVYYRRHPGSMSADLLNQHFHDAFLHKRLSDLLDEYPGFPHGRRLEGLMAFSAGALLTAARLYSHQLDGVDVVLEMARKRIEEAKQLAYAEQYDWNILIVLFFIRIWTNLANPGFRNSSLAKEMQRNLEEIIAAMKVPESKIGLLVDAFVSKLRKRPGFFLKRQELMRQVFMYLKDSRVTKLLTR
;
A
#
# COMPACT_ATOMS: atom_id res chain seq x y z
N MET A 1 -22.94 22.70 -7.04
CA MET A 1 -22.83 22.20 -8.43
C MET A 1 -22.55 20.70 -8.33
N SER A 2 -23.17 19.89 -9.18
CA SER A 2 -22.90 18.45 -9.22
C SER A 2 -21.56 18.19 -9.91
N TYR A 3 -20.67 17.42 -9.27
CA TYR A 3 -19.38 17.01 -9.88
C TYR A 3 -19.55 15.96 -10.99
N LEU A 4 -20.77 15.48 -11.24
CA LEU A 4 -21.08 14.58 -12.36
C LEU A 4 -20.84 15.24 -13.74
N SER A 5 -20.77 16.58 -13.78
CA SER A 5 -20.38 17.35 -14.96
C SER A 5 -18.91 17.80 -14.97
N SER A 6 -18.13 17.41 -13.96
CA SER A 6 -16.70 17.76 -13.89
C SER A 6 -15.87 16.82 -14.75
N LEU A 7 -14.95 17.38 -15.54
CA LEU A 7 -14.04 16.62 -16.39
C LEU A 7 -13.11 15.72 -15.56
N ILE A 8 -13.10 14.44 -15.88
CA ILE A 8 -12.17 13.46 -15.34
C ILE A 8 -11.13 13.13 -16.41
N THR A 9 -9.84 13.19 -16.06
CA THR A 9 -8.79 12.67 -16.93
C THR A 9 -8.36 11.28 -16.42
N VAL A 10 -8.42 10.27 -17.31
CA VAL A 10 -7.78 8.98 -17.11
C VAL A 10 -6.48 8.96 -17.89
N ILE A 11 -5.35 8.85 -17.19
CA ILE A 11 -4.01 8.76 -17.78
C ILE A 11 -3.63 7.28 -17.84
N VAL A 12 -3.33 6.81 -19.05
CA VAL A 12 -2.94 5.42 -19.32
C VAL A 12 -1.50 5.42 -19.82
N PRO A 13 -0.49 5.17 -18.96
CA PRO A 13 0.88 4.95 -19.41
C PRO A 13 0.98 3.56 -20.04
N CYS A 14 1.68 3.44 -21.17
CA CYS A 14 1.83 2.19 -21.90
C CYS A 14 3.27 2.04 -22.44
N TYR A 15 3.87 0.87 -22.22
CA TYR A 15 5.12 0.49 -22.84
C TYR A 15 5.10 -1.02 -23.17
N ASN A 16 4.97 -1.36 -24.45
CA ASN A 16 4.92 -2.76 -24.96
C ASN A 16 3.80 -3.61 -24.32
N TYR A 17 2.61 -3.03 -24.11
CA TYR A 17 1.43 -3.68 -23.52
C TYR A 17 0.22 -3.67 -24.46
N SER A 18 0.44 -3.62 -25.81
CA SER A 18 -0.65 -3.61 -26.80
C SER A 18 -1.66 -4.75 -26.62
N HIS A 19 -1.21 -5.92 -26.15
CA HIS A 19 -2.06 -7.09 -25.94
C HIS A 19 -3.04 -6.98 -24.77
N PHE A 20 -2.85 -6.03 -23.84
CA PHE A 20 -3.78 -5.75 -22.74
C PHE A 20 -4.54 -4.43 -22.95
N LEU A 21 -3.95 -3.48 -23.67
CA LEU A 21 -4.38 -2.10 -23.76
C LEU A 21 -5.84 -1.93 -24.18
N SER A 22 -6.36 -2.77 -25.11
CA SER A 22 -7.76 -2.67 -25.53
C SER A 22 -8.73 -2.88 -24.38
N LEU A 23 -8.48 -3.87 -23.51
CA LEU A 23 -9.34 -4.13 -22.35
C LEU A 23 -9.30 -2.97 -21.33
N ALA A 24 -8.14 -2.36 -21.14
CA ALA A 24 -8.01 -1.19 -20.29
C ALA A 24 -8.83 -0.02 -20.85
N LEU A 25 -8.63 0.34 -22.13
CA LEU A 25 -9.34 1.44 -22.79
C LEU A 25 -10.86 1.21 -22.84
N ASP A 26 -11.30 0.00 -23.21
CA ASP A 26 -12.72 -0.36 -23.25
C ASP A 26 -13.36 -0.22 -21.85
N SER A 27 -12.63 -0.55 -20.78
CA SER A 27 -13.12 -0.40 -19.42
C SER A 27 -13.31 1.06 -19.02
N VAL A 28 -12.52 1.97 -19.57
CA VAL A 28 -12.67 3.42 -19.38
C VAL A 28 -13.84 3.96 -20.19
N LEU A 29 -13.95 3.57 -21.44
CA LEU A 29 -15.06 4.01 -22.33
C LEU A 29 -16.42 3.47 -21.87
N ALA A 30 -16.43 2.34 -21.14
CA ALA A 30 -17.64 1.79 -20.55
C ALA A 30 -18.10 2.48 -19.26
N GLN A 31 -17.38 3.51 -18.78
CA GLN A 31 -17.82 4.29 -17.62
C GLN A 31 -18.99 5.21 -18.02
N ASP A 32 -20.04 5.19 -17.21
CA ASP A 32 -21.26 6.01 -17.42
C ASP A 32 -21.02 7.45 -16.97
N LEU A 33 -20.26 8.21 -17.78
CA LEU A 33 -19.88 9.60 -17.53
C LEU A 33 -19.87 10.41 -18.83
N CYS A 34 -20.31 11.69 -18.76
CA CYS A 34 -20.40 12.57 -19.92
C CYS A 34 -19.07 13.28 -20.23
N ASP A 35 -18.30 13.64 -19.20
CA ASP A 35 -17.10 14.47 -19.34
C ASP A 35 -15.85 13.65 -18.96
N LEU A 36 -15.36 12.86 -19.91
CA LEU A 36 -14.20 11.98 -19.76
C LEU A 36 -13.11 12.34 -20.76
N GLU A 37 -11.90 12.59 -20.29
CA GLU A 37 -10.70 12.76 -21.08
C GLU A 37 -9.81 11.53 -20.88
N ILE A 38 -9.42 10.87 -21.97
CA ILE A 38 -8.48 9.75 -21.92
C ILE A 38 -7.16 10.20 -22.54
N ILE A 39 -6.06 10.05 -21.83
CA ILE A 39 -4.72 10.34 -22.33
C ILE A 39 -3.91 9.05 -22.29
N LEU A 40 -3.63 8.48 -23.47
CA LEU A 40 -2.70 7.38 -23.63
C LEU A 40 -1.30 7.92 -23.86
N VAL A 41 -0.37 7.63 -22.95
CA VAL A 41 1.03 7.99 -23.09
C VAL A 41 1.82 6.75 -23.46
N ASP A 42 2.26 6.68 -24.70
CA ASP A 42 3.13 5.62 -25.22
C ASP A 42 4.58 5.96 -24.93
N ASP A 43 5.17 5.26 -23.98
CA ASP A 43 6.54 5.49 -23.50
C ASP A 43 7.59 4.77 -24.36
N GLY A 44 7.50 4.95 -25.68
CA GLY A 44 8.48 4.41 -26.64
C GLY A 44 8.24 2.92 -26.97
N SER A 45 6.99 2.48 -27.08
CA SER A 45 6.65 1.11 -27.43
C SER A 45 7.17 0.72 -28.82
N THR A 46 7.59 -0.54 -28.94
CA THR A 46 8.05 -1.16 -30.19
C THR A 46 7.09 -2.24 -30.71
N ASP A 47 6.01 -2.49 -29.96
CA ASP A 47 4.94 -3.42 -30.33
C ASP A 47 3.80 -2.72 -31.10
N ASP A 48 2.63 -3.34 -31.18
CA ASP A 48 1.47 -2.80 -31.92
C ASP A 48 0.70 -1.68 -31.19
N THR A 49 1.27 -1.08 -30.14
CA THR A 49 0.60 -0.05 -29.30
C THR A 49 0.09 1.14 -30.13
N ALA A 50 0.91 1.70 -31.00
CA ALA A 50 0.51 2.86 -31.82
C ALA A 50 -0.63 2.53 -32.79
N ASN A 51 -0.58 1.35 -33.45
CA ASN A 51 -1.66 0.91 -34.35
C ASN A 51 -2.97 0.66 -33.58
N LEU A 52 -2.86 0.08 -32.37
CA LEU A 52 -4.03 -0.12 -31.52
C LEU A 52 -4.63 1.22 -31.10
N ALA A 53 -3.79 2.17 -30.65
CA ALA A 53 -4.21 3.52 -30.26
C ALA A 53 -4.97 4.23 -31.39
N SER A 54 -4.56 4.03 -32.65
CA SER A 54 -5.22 4.64 -33.81
C SER A 54 -6.70 4.24 -33.95
N LYS A 55 -7.11 3.07 -33.46
CA LYS A 55 -8.50 2.60 -33.48
C LYS A 55 -9.38 3.38 -32.48
N TYR A 56 -8.77 4.04 -31.50
CA TYR A 56 -9.43 4.84 -30.47
C TYR A 56 -9.23 6.35 -30.66
N LYS A 57 -8.72 6.80 -31.83
CA LYS A 57 -8.34 8.19 -32.09
C LYS A 57 -9.42 9.24 -31.78
N ASP A 58 -10.69 8.87 -31.92
CA ASP A 58 -11.82 9.76 -31.69
C ASP A 58 -12.21 9.84 -30.21
N ASN A 59 -11.64 8.96 -29.36
CA ASN A 59 -11.99 8.81 -27.95
C ASN A 59 -10.88 9.18 -26.99
N LEU A 60 -9.62 9.24 -27.45
CA LEU A 60 -8.47 9.51 -26.61
C LEU A 60 -7.46 10.44 -27.27
N LYS A 61 -6.66 11.10 -26.44
CA LYS A 61 -5.46 11.82 -26.84
C LYS A 61 -4.26 10.86 -26.73
N TYR A 62 -3.66 10.55 -27.88
CA TYR A 62 -2.42 9.77 -27.95
C TYR A 62 -1.21 10.69 -27.87
N ILE A 63 -0.24 10.35 -27.02
CA ILE A 63 1.02 11.06 -26.87
C ILE A 63 2.13 10.01 -26.92
N TYR A 64 3.07 10.17 -27.84
CA TYR A 64 4.29 9.38 -27.91
C TYR A 64 5.44 10.15 -27.25
N GLN A 65 6.28 9.45 -26.52
CA GLN A 65 7.57 9.93 -26.02
C GLN A 65 8.63 8.85 -26.13
N ASP A 66 9.91 9.24 -26.17
CA ASP A 66 11.00 8.28 -26.02
C ASP A 66 10.94 7.66 -24.62
N ASN A 67 11.31 6.37 -24.50
CA ASN A 67 11.18 5.65 -23.23
C ASN A 67 11.94 6.35 -22.10
N ALA A 68 11.21 6.83 -21.12
CA ALA A 68 11.71 7.52 -19.95
C ALA A 68 11.22 6.89 -18.62
N GLY A 69 10.42 5.82 -18.72
CA GLY A 69 9.89 5.05 -17.60
C GLY A 69 8.51 5.51 -17.12
N LEU A 70 7.88 4.65 -16.34
CA LEU A 70 6.47 4.77 -15.91
C LEU A 70 6.16 6.11 -15.22
N SER A 71 7.03 6.56 -14.32
CA SER A 71 6.91 7.87 -13.64
C SER A 71 6.87 9.03 -14.65
N ALA A 72 7.77 9.02 -15.64
CA ALA A 72 7.84 10.06 -16.66
C ALA A 72 6.58 10.03 -17.55
N ALA A 73 6.11 8.85 -17.94
CA ALA A 73 4.86 8.71 -18.70
C ALA A 73 3.65 9.25 -17.95
N ARG A 74 3.51 8.95 -16.66
CA ARG A 74 2.43 9.54 -15.83
C ARG A 74 2.56 11.06 -15.73
N ASN A 75 3.78 11.58 -15.58
CA ASN A 75 4.04 13.03 -15.53
C ASN A 75 3.67 13.71 -16.86
N THR A 76 4.02 13.12 -18.00
CA THR A 76 3.57 13.60 -19.31
C THR A 76 2.06 13.63 -19.41
N GLY A 77 1.37 12.60 -18.91
CA GLY A 77 -0.09 12.57 -18.85
C GLY A 77 -0.65 13.71 -17.98
N ILE A 78 -0.07 13.95 -16.79
CA ILE A 78 -0.48 15.07 -15.91
C ILE A 78 -0.32 16.41 -16.63
N ALA A 79 0.82 16.65 -17.27
CA ALA A 79 1.12 17.89 -17.99
C ALA A 79 0.12 18.21 -19.12
N HIS A 80 -0.44 17.17 -19.73
CA HIS A 80 -1.39 17.30 -20.86
C HIS A 80 -2.85 17.16 -20.48
N SER A 81 -3.14 16.86 -19.21
CA SER A 81 -4.50 16.65 -18.70
C SER A 81 -5.20 17.97 -18.37
N ARG A 82 -6.54 17.99 -18.49
CA ARG A 82 -7.38 19.15 -18.19
C ARG A 82 -8.43 18.89 -17.10
N GLY A 83 -8.65 17.61 -16.76
CA GLY A 83 -9.67 17.21 -15.80
C GLY A 83 -9.49 17.81 -14.42
N GLU A 84 -10.59 18.11 -13.75
CA GLU A 84 -10.61 18.47 -12.33
C GLU A 84 -10.18 17.28 -11.46
N PHE A 85 -10.47 16.07 -11.95
CA PHE A 85 -10.09 14.82 -11.33
C PHE A 85 -9.16 14.03 -12.23
N ILE A 86 -8.20 13.33 -11.63
CA ILE A 86 -7.20 12.54 -12.35
C ILE A 86 -7.10 11.13 -11.73
N LEU A 87 -7.16 10.13 -12.60
CA LEU A 87 -6.93 8.73 -12.28
C LEU A 87 -5.78 8.20 -13.17
N PHE A 88 -4.91 7.34 -12.61
CA PHE A 88 -3.87 6.64 -13.35
C PHE A 88 -4.29 5.19 -13.52
N LEU A 89 -4.43 4.72 -14.77
CA LEU A 89 -4.79 3.34 -15.10
C LEU A 89 -3.63 2.69 -15.84
N ASP A 90 -3.03 1.68 -15.24
CA ASP A 90 -1.98 0.92 -15.91
C ASP A 90 -2.58 0.11 -17.08
N ALA A 91 -1.82 -0.04 -18.19
CA ALA A 91 -2.31 -0.56 -19.47
C ALA A 91 -2.78 -2.03 -19.42
N ASP A 92 -2.44 -2.75 -18.36
CA ASP A 92 -2.82 -4.16 -18.11
C ASP A 92 -4.00 -4.31 -17.15
N ASP A 93 -4.50 -3.21 -16.55
CA ASP A 93 -5.54 -3.20 -15.54
C ASP A 93 -6.92 -2.82 -16.09
N ILE A 94 -7.97 -2.97 -15.28
CA ILE A 94 -9.35 -2.77 -15.70
C ILE A 94 -10.14 -2.01 -14.64
N LEU A 95 -10.88 -0.97 -15.06
CA LEU A 95 -11.89 -0.34 -14.22
C LEU A 95 -13.16 -1.19 -14.16
N GLY A 96 -13.70 -1.40 -12.98
CA GLY A 96 -14.99 -2.04 -12.83
C GLY A 96 -16.15 -1.12 -13.23
N PRO A 97 -17.35 -1.66 -13.47
CA PRO A 97 -18.53 -0.88 -13.80
C PRO A 97 -18.79 0.22 -12.76
N ARG A 98 -19.15 1.42 -13.24
CA ARG A 98 -19.43 2.60 -12.40
C ARG A 98 -18.31 3.01 -11.43
N CYS A 99 -17.06 2.58 -11.68
CA CYS A 99 -15.93 2.90 -10.80
C CYS A 99 -15.75 4.41 -10.65
N LEU A 100 -15.57 5.14 -11.76
CA LEU A 100 -15.40 6.59 -11.75
C LEU A 100 -16.62 7.32 -11.20
N LYS A 101 -17.83 6.93 -11.64
CA LYS A 101 -19.07 7.54 -11.17
C LYS A 101 -19.21 7.47 -9.66
N SER A 102 -18.97 6.31 -9.07
CA SER A 102 -19.07 6.13 -7.61
C SER A 102 -18.03 6.96 -6.84
N GLN A 103 -16.85 7.17 -7.42
CA GLN A 103 -15.82 8.01 -6.81
C GLN A 103 -16.18 9.50 -6.89
N ILE A 104 -16.77 9.95 -7.98
CA ILE A 104 -17.30 11.33 -8.10
C ILE A 104 -18.45 11.56 -7.11
N GLU A 105 -19.43 10.65 -7.06
CA GLU A 105 -20.52 10.68 -6.07
C GLU A 105 -20.00 10.72 -4.63
N TYR A 106 -18.84 10.10 -4.36
CA TYR A 106 -18.17 10.20 -3.06
C TYR A 106 -17.68 11.62 -2.79
N PHE A 107 -17.03 12.29 -3.77
CA PHE A 107 -16.58 13.67 -3.62
C PHE A 107 -17.75 14.66 -3.49
N GLU A 108 -18.89 14.42 -4.15
CA GLU A 108 -20.09 15.23 -3.98
C GLU A 108 -20.62 15.20 -2.56
N ARG A 109 -20.62 13.99 -1.96
CA ARG A 109 -21.03 13.79 -0.57
C ARG A 109 -19.98 14.29 0.44
N ASN A 110 -18.73 14.46 0.01
CA ASN A 110 -17.58 14.81 0.85
C ASN A 110 -16.70 15.87 0.15
N PRO A 111 -17.15 17.11 -0.01
CA PRO A 111 -16.48 18.12 -0.87
C PRO A 111 -15.09 18.52 -0.38
N ASP A 112 -14.81 18.40 0.91
CA ASP A 112 -13.49 18.72 1.50
C ASP A 112 -12.43 17.65 1.21
N ARG A 113 -12.84 16.47 0.72
CA ARG A 113 -11.90 15.39 0.43
C ARG A 113 -11.21 15.63 -0.91
N LYS A 114 -9.93 15.25 -0.98
CA LYS A 114 -9.07 15.49 -2.15
C LYS A 114 -8.62 14.18 -2.81
N VAL A 115 -8.65 13.07 -2.08
CA VAL A 115 -8.24 11.76 -2.56
C VAL A 115 -9.23 10.71 -2.08
N VAL A 116 -9.71 9.89 -3.00
CA VAL A 116 -10.54 8.73 -2.70
C VAL A 116 -9.87 7.46 -3.22
N VAL A 117 -10.02 6.37 -2.51
CA VAL A 117 -9.55 5.04 -2.92
C VAL A 117 -10.70 4.05 -2.86
N CYS A 118 -10.85 3.23 -3.89
CA CYS A 118 -11.91 2.25 -3.98
C CYS A 118 -11.42 0.81 -3.78
N ARG A 119 -12.36 -0.15 -3.81
CA ARG A 119 -12.06 -1.58 -3.73
C ARG A 119 -11.25 -2.04 -4.93
N ASN A 120 -10.45 -3.07 -4.71
CA ASN A 120 -9.71 -3.73 -5.77
C ASN A 120 -9.92 -5.26 -5.70
N LYS A 121 -9.78 -5.91 -6.85
CA LYS A 121 -9.71 -7.35 -7.00
C LYS A 121 -8.50 -7.71 -7.84
N ILE A 122 -7.86 -8.83 -7.52
CA ILE A 122 -6.77 -9.39 -8.31
C ILE A 122 -7.37 -10.37 -9.31
N PHE A 123 -6.87 -10.35 -10.56
CA PHE A 123 -7.23 -11.31 -11.57
C PHE A 123 -6.00 -11.69 -12.42
N GLU A 124 -6.04 -12.83 -13.09
CA GLU A 124 -4.98 -13.34 -13.96
C GLU A 124 -5.50 -13.47 -15.39
N GLU A 125 -6.77 -13.90 -15.53
CA GLU A 125 -7.42 -14.15 -16.82
C GLU A 125 -8.77 -13.45 -16.92
N THR A 126 -9.23 -13.28 -18.15
CA THR A 126 -10.60 -12.89 -18.47
C THR A 126 -11.41 -14.07 -19.02
N ASP A 127 -12.73 -13.99 -18.91
CA ASP A 127 -13.62 -14.91 -19.62
C ASP A 127 -13.71 -14.56 -21.13
N SER A 128 -14.48 -15.36 -21.90
CA SER A 128 -14.70 -15.13 -23.34
C SER A 128 -15.37 -13.79 -23.68
N LYS A 129 -15.89 -13.08 -22.68
CA LYS A 129 -16.49 -11.74 -22.82
C LYS A 129 -15.56 -10.63 -22.28
N GLY A 130 -14.28 -10.93 -22.00
CA GLY A 130 -13.31 -9.98 -21.47
C GLY A 130 -13.50 -9.63 -19.98
N ARG A 131 -14.37 -10.34 -19.24
CA ARG A 131 -14.63 -10.04 -17.83
C ARG A 131 -13.57 -10.68 -16.93
N PRO A 132 -12.97 -9.92 -15.97
CA PRO A 132 -11.94 -10.45 -15.08
C PRO A 132 -12.42 -11.61 -14.20
N LYS A 133 -11.68 -12.71 -14.18
CA LYS A 133 -11.87 -13.81 -13.24
C LYS A 133 -11.04 -13.54 -12.00
N SER A 134 -11.69 -13.03 -10.94
CA SER A 134 -10.99 -12.65 -9.71
C SER A 134 -10.43 -13.85 -8.97
N VAL A 135 -9.14 -13.78 -8.60
CA VAL A 135 -8.44 -14.79 -7.78
C VAL A 135 -8.17 -14.29 -6.35
N GLY A 136 -8.42 -13.02 -6.07
CA GLY A 136 -8.22 -12.44 -4.74
C GLY A 136 -8.44 -10.93 -4.70
N SER A 137 -7.97 -10.30 -3.64
CA SER A 137 -7.95 -8.84 -3.49
C SER A 137 -6.80 -8.42 -2.59
N TRP A 138 -6.28 -7.21 -2.78
CA TRP A 138 -5.44 -6.59 -1.76
C TRP A 138 -6.29 -6.30 -0.52
N LYS A 139 -5.67 -6.45 0.63
CA LYS A 139 -6.33 -6.09 1.88
C LYS A 139 -6.39 -4.58 1.99
N LEU A 140 -7.52 -4.00 1.61
CA LEU A 140 -7.75 -2.57 1.76
C LEU A 140 -8.37 -2.28 3.13
N TYR A 141 -7.75 -1.37 3.87
CA TYR A 141 -8.28 -0.87 5.13
C TYR A 141 -9.31 0.22 4.85
N ARG A 142 -10.38 0.26 5.67
CA ARG A 142 -11.50 1.20 5.47
C ARG A 142 -11.31 2.52 6.21
N SER A 143 -10.31 2.60 7.08
CA SER A 143 -10.00 3.77 7.89
C SER A 143 -8.50 3.82 8.18
N ASN A 144 -8.02 4.96 8.68
CA ASN A 144 -6.64 5.15 9.11
C ASN A 144 -5.62 4.85 8.00
N LEU A 145 -5.95 5.25 6.76
CA LEU A 145 -5.10 4.95 5.60
C LEU A 145 -3.74 5.66 5.69
N ASP A 146 -3.66 6.81 6.34
CA ASP A 146 -2.43 7.51 6.67
C ASP A 146 -1.46 6.64 7.51
N ILE A 147 -1.99 5.94 8.54
CA ILE A 147 -1.20 5.02 9.36
C ILE A 147 -0.80 3.79 8.54
N HIS A 148 -1.72 3.26 7.71
CA HIS A 148 -1.40 2.09 6.89
C HIS A 148 -0.35 2.42 5.82
N LEU A 149 -0.37 3.64 5.26
CA LEU A 149 0.68 4.14 4.37
C LEU A 149 2.06 4.22 5.07
N CYS A 150 2.13 4.43 6.36
CA CYS A 150 3.40 4.30 7.09
C CYS A 150 3.96 2.87 7.13
N HIS A 151 3.17 1.87 6.71
CA HIS A 151 3.54 0.46 6.80
C HIS A 151 3.75 -0.19 5.43
N PHE A 152 2.90 0.10 4.42
CA PHE A 152 2.91 -0.53 3.09
C PHE A 152 2.06 0.25 2.10
N ASN A 153 2.23 -0.06 0.79
CA ASN A 153 1.33 0.42 -0.25
C ASN A 153 -0.09 -0.14 -0.04
N VAL A 154 -1.09 0.73 0.02
CA VAL A 154 -2.46 0.34 0.42
C VAL A 154 -3.33 -0.13 -0.74
N ALA A 155 -3.06 0.30 -1.98
CA ALA A 155 -3.85 -0.07 -3.16
C ALA A 155 -3.09 0.24 -4.45
N PRO A 156 -3.45 -0.40 -5.59
CA PRO A 156 -2.85 -0.11 -6.89
C PRO A 156 -3.29 1.28 -7.40
N PRO A 157 -2.51 1.89 -8.33
CA PRO A 157 -2.72 3.26 -8.80
C PRO A 157 -4.15 3.58 -9.27
N HIS A 158 -4.73 2.70 -10.05
CA HIS A 158 -6.07 2.88 -10.63
C HIS A 158 -7.23 2.75 -9.62
N ALA A 159 -6.93 2.40 -8.35
CA ALA A 159 -7.90 2.47 -7.28
C ALA A 159 -8.12 3.90 -6.75
N PHE A 160 -7.18 4.82 -7.02
CA PHE A 160 -7.20 6.19 -6.52
C PHE A 160 -7.78 7.16 -7.56
N LEU A 161 -8.66 8.06 -7.10
CA LEU A 161 -9.06 9.26 -7.84
C LEU A 161 -8.64 10.49 -7.04
N PHE A 162 -7.91 11.39 -7.68
CA PHE A 162 -7.38 12.61 -7.09
C PHE A 162 -8.09 13.84 -7.64
N ARG A 163 -8.35 14.82 -6.77
CA ARG A 163 -8.51 16.18 -7.27
C ARG A 163 -7.17 16.68 -7.82
N ARG A 164 -7.18 17.36 -8.95
CA ARG A 164 -5.97 17.95 -9.58
C ARG A 164 -5.13 18.75 -8.58
N GLU A 165 -5.78 19.57 -7.75
CA GLU A 165 -5.07 20.38 -6.75
C GLU A 165 -4.20 19.54 -5.80
N ALA A 166 -4.64 18.35 -5.41
CA ALA A 166 -3.83 17.46 -4.57
C ALA A 166 -2.58 16.97 -5.29
N ILE A 167 -2.69 16.63 -6.58
CA ILE A 167 -1.53 16.25 -7.40
C ILE A 167 -0.56 17.42 -7.53
N MET A 168 -1.06 18.62 -7.85
CA MET A 168 -0.21 19.80 -8.05
C MET A 168 0.53 20.20 -6.77
N GLN A 169 -0.08 20.05 -5.59
CA GLN A 169 0.55 20.35 -4.30
C GLN A 169 1.46 19.20 -3.80
N THR A 170 1.19 17.96 -4.18
CA THR A 170 2.05 16.82 -3.86
C THR A 170 3.37 16.89 -4.65
N GLY A 171 3.35 17.44 -5.83
CA GLY A 171 4.37 17.34 -6.86
C GLY A 171 4.15 16.10 -7.73
N TRP A 172 5.04 15.91 -8.69
CA TRP A 172 4.90 14.87 -9.70
C TRP A 172 5.53 13.54 -9.24
N PHE A 173 5.34 12.46 -10.02
CA PHE A 173 6.04 11.20 -9.78
C PHE A 173 7.55 11.38 -9.95
N ASP A 174 8.34 10.68 -9.14
CA ASP A 174 9.80 10.73 -9.20
C ASP A 174 10.33 9.81 -10.32
N PRO A 175 10.93 10.35 -11.41
CA PRO A 175 11.41 9.52 -12.52
C PRO A 175 12.63 8.65 -12.16
N GLN A 176 13.27 8.89 -11.03
CA GLN A 176 14.39 8.08 -10.56
C GLN A 176 13.92 6.75 -9.95
N LEU A 177 12.66 6.67 -9.56
CA LEU A 177 12.06 5.44 -9.02
C LEU A 177 11.68 4.50 -10.16
N LYS A 178 12.28 3.30 -10.16
CA LYS A 178 12.00 2.24 -11.15
C LYS A 178 10.94 1.24 -10.66
N ALA A 179 10.55 1.33 -9.40
CA ALA A 179 9.43 0.62 -8.79
C ALA A 179 8.93 1.41 -7.57
N CYS A 180 7.71 1.10 -7.10
CA CYS A 180 7.08 1.73 -5.94
C CYS A 180 6.92 3.26 -6.05
N GLU A 181 6.96 3.82 -7.25
CA GLU A 181 6.79 5.25 -7.54
C GLU A 181 5.39 5.75 -7.13
N ASP A 182 4.41 4.88 -7.20
CA ASP A 182 3.04 5.11 -6.75
C ASP A 182 2.98 5.25 -5.21
N TYR A 183 3.63 4.35 -4.50
CA TYR A 183 3.68 4.39 -3.03
C TYR A 183 4.40 5.65 -2.53
N ASP A 184 5.52 6.04 -3.15
CA ASP A 184 6.17 7.33 -2.88
C ASP A 184 5.20 8.50 -3.04
N PHE A 185 4.46 8.51 -4.14
CA PHE A 185 3.51 9.58 -4.42
C PHE A 185 2.40 9.64 -3.35
N TRP A 186 1.84 8.47 -2.94
CA TRP A 186 0.81 8.42 -1.89
C TRP A 186 1.33 8.91 -0.54
N LEU A 187 2.57 8.57 -0.20
CA LEU A 187 3.22 9.06 1.03
C LEU A 187 3.38 10.58 1.02
N ARG A 188 3.91 11.14 -0.08
CA ARG A 188 4.06 12.59 -0.23
C ARG A 188 2.74 13.33 -0.22
N ALA A 189 1.70 12.75 -0.77
CA ALA A 189 0.34 13.30 -0.70
C ALA A 189 -0.19 13.27 0.75
N ALA A 190 -0.08 12.13 1.42
CA ALA A 190 -0.64 11.94 2.76
C ALA A 190 0.02 12.86 3.81
N VAL A 191 1.36 13.06 3.78
CA VAL A 191 2.04 13.96 4.72
C VAL A 191 1.63 15.42 4.54
N ARG A 192 1.14 15.80 3.34
CA ARG A 192 0.60 17.12 3.02
C ARG A 192 -0.89 17.27 3.34
N GLY A 193 -1.49 16.26 3.96
CA GLY A 193 -2.90 16.27 4.35
C GLY A 193 -3.86 15.65 3.33
N PHE A 194 -3.37 15.20 2.17
CA PHE A 194 -4.18 14.53 1.16
C PHE A 194 -4.30 13.03 1.44
N VAL A 195 -4.83 12.72 2.63
CA VAL A 195 -5.04 11.33 3.05
C VAL A 195 -6.15 10.68 2.23
N PRO A 196 -5.94 9.48 1.66
CA PRO A 196 -6.98 8.78 0.91
C PRO A 196 -8.16 8.39 1.81
N HIS A 197 -9.38 8.49 1.26
CA HIS A 197 -10.60 8.05 1.92
C HIS A 197 -11.22 6.88 1.18
N TYR A 198 -11.66 5.88 1.95
CA TYR A 198 -12.20 4.65 1.38
C TYR A 198 -13.63 4.80 0.86
N ASN A 199 -13.83 4.46 -0.42
CA ASN A 199 -15.13 4.31 -1.06
C ASN A 199 -15.42 2.82 -1.32
N SER A 200 -16.49 2.30 -0.72
CA SER A 200 -16.89 0.88 -0.86
C SER A 200 -17.66 0.57 -2.15
N GLU A 201 -18.09 1.58 -2.90
CA GLU A 201 -18.94 1.39 -4.08
C GLU A 201 -18.11 1.16 -5.36
N GLY A 202 -16.96 1.86 -5.50
CA GLY A 202 -16.06 1.67 -6.63
C GLY A 202 -15.32 0.32 -6.57
N LEU A 203 -14.94 -0.17 -7.74
CA LEU A 203 -14.18 -1.41 -7.90
C LEU A 203 -13.23 -1.28 -9.09
N VAL A 204 -12.00 -1.76 -8.88
CA VAL A 204 -11.00 -1.93 -9.94
C VAL A 204 -10.46 -3.36 -9.93
N TYR A 205 -9.84 -3.77 -11.05
CA TYR A 205 -9.25 -5.07 -11.20
C TYR A 205 -7.77 -4.91 -11.56
N TYR A 206 -6.91 -5.44 -10.68
CA TYR A 206 -5.47 -5.47 -10.81
C TYR A 206 -5.04 -6.79 -11.44
N ARG A 207 -4.35 -6.74 -12.57
CA ARG A 207 -3.87 -7.93 -13.28
C ARG A 207 -2.55 -8.43 -12.70
N ARG A 208 -2.44 -9.75 -12.58
CA ARG A 208 -1.17 -10.43 -12.33
C ARG A 208 -0.77 -11.27 -13.53
N HIS A 209 0.44 -11.07 -13.98
CA HIS A 209 1.07 -11.89 -15.03
C HIS A 209 2.59 -11.90 -14.86
N PRO A 210 3.34 -12.85 -15.47
CA PRO A 210 4.79 -12.97 -15.26
C PRO A 210 5.59 -11.73 -15.67
N GLY A 211 5.11 -10.93 -16.61
CA GLY A 211 5.73 -9.68 -17.04
C GLY A 211 5.34 -8.44 -16.19
N SER A 212 4.52 -8.58 -15.16
CA SER A 212 4.19 -7.46 -14.27
C SER A 212 5.42 -6.98 -13.51
N MET A 213 5.59 -5.66 -13.34
CA MET A 213 6.68 -5.08 -12.53
C MET A 213 6.67 -5.65 -11.10
N SER A 214 5.49 -5.91 -10.52
CA SER A 214 5.32 -6.50 -9.19
C SER A 214 5.70 -7.99 -9.12
N ALA A 215 5.98 -8.66 -10.23
CA ALA A 215 6.50 -10.04 -10.25
C ALA A 215 8.00 -10.10 -9.96
N ASP A 216 8.74 -9.01 -10.17
CA ASP A 216 10.15 -8.88 -9.79
C ASP A 216 10.27 -8.54 -8.29
N LEU A 217 10.23 -9.58 -7.46
CA LEU A 217 10.28 -9.44 -6.00
C LEU A 217 11.58 -8.83 -5.50
N LEU A 218 12.71 -9.06 -6.18
CA LEU A 218 14.01 -8.52 -5.75
C LEU A 218 14.03 -7.01 -5.94
N ASN A 219 13.60 -6.54 -7.12
CA ASN A 219 13.47 -5.13 -7.41
C ASN A 219 12.48 -4.45 -6.44
N GLN A 220 11.32 -5.08 -6.17
CA GLN A 220 10.35 -4.59 -5.19
C GLN A 220 10.98 -4.43 -3.80
N HIS A 221 11.71 -5.43 -3.29
CA HIS A 221 12.31 -5.36 -1.95
C HIS A 221 13.40 -4.29 -1.84
N PHE A 222 14.19 -4.10 -2.90
CA PHE A 222 15.19 -3.03 -2.94
C PHE A 222 14.52 -1.66 -2.85
N HIS A 223 13.48 -1.44 -3.65
CA HIS A 223 12.73 -0.18 -3.62
C HIS A 223 11.93 0.02 -2.33
N ASP A 224 11.42 -1.03 -1.70
CA ASP A 224 10.81 -0.97 -0.37
C ASP A 224 11.79 -0.39 0.68
N ALA A 225 13.07 -0.77 0.62
CA ALA A 225 14.10 -0.22 1.51
C ALA A 225 14.33 1.28 1.27
N PHE A 226 14.42 1.68 0.00
CA PHE A 226 14.56 3.08 -0.38
C PHE A 226 13.35 3.91 0.11
N LEU A 227 12.13 3.39 -0.06
CA LEU A 227 10.91 4.05 0.40
C LEU A 227 10.84 4.17 1.91
N HIS A 228 11.35 3.19 2.67
CA HIS A 228 11.42 3.32 4.13
C HIS A 228 12.37 4.47 4.53
N LYS A 229 13.49 4.63 3.82
CA LYS A 229 14.35 5.80 4.04
C LYS A 229 13.59 7.10 3.75
N ARG A 230 12.94 7.20 2.60
CA ARG A 230 12.16 8.36 2.20
C ARG A 230 11.04 8.67 3.20
N LEU A 231 10.30 7.66 3.64
CA LEU A 231 9.27 7.82 4.65
C LEU A 231 9.86 8.28 5.99
N SER A 232 11.03 7.74 6.37
CA SER A 232 11.74 8.23 7.56
C SER A 232 12.05 9.72 7.45
N ASP A 233 12.59 10.17 6.30
CA ASP A 233 12.90 11.58 6.07
C ASP A 233 11.61 12.44 6.10
N LEU A 234 10.51 11.98 5.50
CA LEU A 234 9.22 12.65 5.55
C LEU A 234 8.64 12.72 6.98
N LEU A 235 8.84 11.69 7.79
CA LEU A 235 8.43 11.71 9.19
C LEU A 235 9.22 12.75 10.02
N ASP A 236 10.48 13.03 9.67
CA ASP A 236 11.27 14.11 10.28
C ASP A 236 10.80 15.49 9.80
N GLU A 237 10.53 15.63 8.49
CA GLU A 237 10.06 16.89 7.88
C GLU A 237 8.62 17.26 8.32
N TYR A 238 7.76 16.26 8.54
CA TYR A 238 6.35 16.43 8.92
C TYR A 238 6.06 15.79 10.28
N PRO A 239 6.48 16.41 11.40
CA PRO A 239 6.34 15.82 12.74
C PRO A 239 4.88 15.64 13.19
N GLY A 240 3.93 16.34 12.57
CA GLY A 240 2.49 16.17 12.80
C GLY A 240 1.85 14.97 12.08
N PHE A 241 2.59 14.28 11.21
CA PHE A 241 2.06 13.13 10.47
C PHE A 241 2.32 11.80 11.20
N PRO A 242 1.39 10.84 11.19
CA PRO A 242 -0.02 10.91 10.79
C PRO A 242 -0.81 11.86 11.71
N HIS A 243 -1.73 12.61 11.13
CA HIS A 243 -2.42 13.73 11.80
C HIS A 243 -3.00 13.38 13.16
N GLY A 244 -2.37 13.91 14.23
CA GLY A 244 -2.74 13.68 15.63
C GLY A 244 -2.52 12.26 16.16
N ARG A 245 -1.84 11.38 15.41
CA ARG A 245 -1.61 9.96 15.75
C ARG A 245 -0.16 9.55 15.51
N ARG A 246 0.78 10.42 15.88
CA ARG A 246 2.21 10.24 15.64
C ARG A 246 2.74 8.90 16.16
N LEU A 247 2.35 8.51 17.37
CA LEU A 247 2.76 7.25 18.00
C LEU A 247 2.38 6.02 17.13
N GLU A 248 1.12 5.98 16.67
CA GLU A 248 0.64 4.90 15.82
C GLU A 248 1.39 4.84 14.46
N GLY A 249 1.69 6.01 13.89
CA GLY A 249 2.47 6.12 12.65
C GLY A 249 3.91 5.62 12.81
N LEU A 250 4.60 6.01 13.88
CA LEU A 250 5.96 5.55 14.18
C LEU A 250 6.01 4.04 14.38
N MET A 251 5.02 3.48 15.08
CA MET A 251 4.91 2.03 15.26
C MET A 251 4.60 1.31 13.95
N ALA A 252 3.72 1.87 13.12
CA ALA A 252 3.40 1.30 11.78
C ALA A 252 4.64 1.31 10.86
N PHE A 253 5.37 2.43 10.83
CA PHE A 253 6.65 2.54 10.12
C PHE A 253 7.65 1.47 10.57
N SER A 254 7.87 1.38 11.89
CA SER A 254 8.85 0.43 12.44
C SER A 254 8.50 -1.01 12.09
N ALA A 255 7.21 -1.36 12.09
CA ALA A 255 6.74 -2.68 11.66
C ALA A 255 7.04 -2.94 10.18
N GLY A 256 6.78 -1.96 9.31
CA GLY A 256 7.09 -2.04 7.88
C GLY A 256 8.59 -2.19 7.63
N ALA A 257 9.40 -1.34 8.27
CA ALA A 257 10.85 -1.37 8.15
C ALA A 257 11.45 -2.72 8.59
N LEU A 258 11.00 -3.28 9.71
CA LEU A 258 11.45 -4.61 10.16
C LEU A 258 11.06 -5.72 9.19
N LEU A 259 9.86 -5.65 8.59
CA LEU A 259 9.44 -6.61 7.57
C LEU A 259 10.29 -6.49 6.29
N THR A 260 10.62 -5.27 5.89
CA THR A 260 11.51 -5.03 4.75
C THR A 260 12.92 -5.51 5.03
N ALA A 261 13.50 -5.23 6.20
CA ALA A 261 14.80 -5.76 6.61
C ALA A 261 14.83 -7.31 6.57
N ALA A 262 13.76 -7.95 7.03
CA ALA A 262 13.62 -9.40 6.97
C ALA A 262 13.60 -9.96 5.54
N ARG A 263 12.94 -9.27 4.61
CA ARG A 263 12.92 -9.65 3.18
C ARG A 263 14.28 -9.46 2.53
N LEU A 264 14.93 -8.31 2.74
CA LEU A 264 16.27 -8.04 2.22
C LEU A 264 17.26 -9.11 2.70
N TYR A 265 17.24 -9.44 3.99
CA TYR A 265 18.10 -10.49 4.56
C TYR A 265 17.82 -11.86 3.94
N SER A 266 16.56 -12.26 3.80
CA SER A 266 16.20 -13.58 3.26
C SER A 266 16.61 -13.75 1.79
N HIS A 267 16.76 -12.66 1.06
CA HIS A 267 17.23 -12.65 -0.33
C HIS A 267 18.70 -12.23 -0.48
N GLN A 268 19.44 -12.10 0.63
CA GLN A 268 20.85 -11.68 0.65
C GLN A 268 21.11 -10.35 -0.06
N LEU A 269 20.17 -9.40 0.09
CA LEU A 269 20.25 -8.05 -0.46
C LEU A 269 20.89 -7.08 0.54
N ASP A 270 21.56 -6.05 0.02
CA ASP A 270 22.15 -4.98 0.82
C ASP A 270 21.08 -4.09 1.47
N GLY A 271 21.49 -3.31 2.47
CA GLY A 271 20.64 -2.29 3.10
C GLY A 271 19.91 -2.75 4.36
N VAL A 272 20.08 -4.00 4.80
CA VAL A 272 19.46 -4.53 6.02
C VAL A 272 19.76 -3.65 7.23
N ASP A 273 21.04 -3.33 7.47
CA ASP A 273 21.47 -2.53 8.63
C ASP A 273 20.90 -1.12 8.61
N VAL A 274 20.83 -0.51 7.43
CA VAL A 274 20.25 0.85 7.26
C VAL A 274 18.78 0.85 7.64
N VAL A 275 18.01 -0.15 7.18
CA VAL A 275 16.58 -0.27 7.48
C VAL A 275 16.35 -0.61 8.95
N LEU A 276 17.20 -1.46 9.55
CA LEU A 276 17.12 -1.77 10.99
C LEU A 276 17.43 -0.54 11.85
N GLU A 277 18.41 0.27 11.48
CA GLU A 277 18.72 1.49 12.22
C GLU A 277 17.60 2.52 12.18
N MET A 278 16.96 2.69 11.01
CA MET A 278 15.75 3.50 10.90
C MET A 278 14.62 2.98 11.80
N ALA A 279 14.40 1.67 11.83
CA ALA A 279 13.41 1.07 12.71
C ALA A 279 13.71 1.35 14.19
N ARG A 280 14.97 1.18 14.63
CA ARG A 280 15.41 1.49 16.00
C ARG A 280 15.18 2.94 16.39
N LYS A 281 15.57 3.90 15.51
CA LYS A 281 15.33 5.33 15.71
C LYS A 281 13.85 5.61 15.98
N ARG A 282 12.95 5.05 15.16
CA ARG A 282 11.51 5.30 15.27
C ARG A 282 10.85 4.58 16.46
N ILE A 283 11.36 3.44 16.85
CA ILE A 283 10.92 2.75 18.08
C ILE A 283 11.29 3.58 19.31
N GLU A 284 12.50 4.15 19.36
CA GLU A 284 12.90 4.99 20.49
C GLU A 284 12.11 6.30 20.56
N GLU A 285 11.85 6.94 19.41
CA GLU A 285 10.95 8.11 19.32
C GLU A 285 9.54 7.75 19.81
N ALA A 286 8.99 6.62 19.36
CA ALA A 286 7.67 6.15 19.79
C ALA A 286 7.62 5.88 21.30
N LYS A 287 8.68 5.34 21.87
CA LYS A 287 8.81 5.10 23.32
C LYS A 287 8.81 6.39 24.12
N GLN A 288 9.59 7.39 23.68
CA GLN A 288 9.63 8.70 24.33
C GLN A 288 8.25 9.38 24.27
N LEU A 289 7.57 9.33 23.12
CA LEU A 289 6.24 9.88 22.95
C LEU A 289 5.20 9.16 23.82
N ALA A 290 5.27 7.82 23.89
CA ALA A 290 4.37 7.02 24.74
C ALA A 290 4.50 7.41 26.22
N TYR A 291 5.72 7.63 26.72
CA TYR A 291 5.94 8.12 28.10
C TYR A 291 5.40 9.52 28.30
N ALA A 292 5.59 10.44 27.34
CA ALA A 292 5.07 11.79 27.40
C ALA A 292 3.54 11.83 27.43
N GLU A 293 2.88 10.95 26.69
CA GLU A 293 1.42 10.81 26.63
C GLU A 293 0.84 9.86 27.70
N GLN A 294 1.67 9.39 28.63
CA GLN A 294 1.30 8.49 29.74
C GLN A 294 0.73 7.11 29.30
N TYR A 295 1.09 6.64 28.10
CA TYR A 295 0.79 5.28 27.68
C TYR A 295 1.73 4.26 28.33
N ASP A 296 1.21 3.07 28.61
CA ASP A 296 2.05 1.93 29.05
C ASP A 296 2.84 1.39 27.84
N TRP A 297 4.08 1.85 27.69
CA TRP A 297 4.98 1.42 26.61
C TRP A 297 5.12 -0.10 26.51
N ASN A 298 5.14 -0.80 27.65
CA ASN A 298 5.29 -2.26 27.66
C ASN A 298 4.11 -2.94 26.99
N ILE A 299 2.89 -2.42 27.17
CA ILE A 299 1.71 -2.91 26.49
C ILE A 299 1.79 -2.63 24.98
N LEU A 300 2.16 -1.40 24.60
CA LEU A 300 2.26 -1.00 23.20
C LEU A 300 3.28 -1.83 22.44
N ILE A 301 4.46 -2.07 23.01
CA ILE A 301 5.52 -2.83 22.33
C ILE A 301 5.14 -4.31 22.17
N VAL A 302 4.46 -4.91 23.16
CA VAL A 302 3.95 -6.29 23.03
C VAL A 302 2.92 -6.39 21.90
N LEU A 303 1.98 -5.45 21.81
CA LEU A 303 1.00 -5.41 20.72
C LEU A 303 1.67 -5.21 19.35
N PHE A 304 2.70 -4.39 19.30
CA PHE A 304 3.51 -4.16 18.12
C PHE A 304 4.20 -5.45 17.63
N PHE A 305 4.86 -6.16 18.52
CA PHE A 305 5.54 -7.41 18.17
C PHE A 305 4.57 -8.54 17.82
N ILE A 306 3.41 -8.63 18.48
CA ILE A 306 2.35 -9.54 18.07
C ILE A 306 1.91 -9.25 16.63
N ARG A 307 1.80 -7.98 16.26
CA ARG A 307 1.44 -7.57 14.89
C ARG A 307 2.51 -7.95 13.87
N ILE A 308 3.80 -7.72 14.16
CA ILE A 308 4.91 -8.15 13.30
C ILE A 308 4.91 -9.67 13.17
N TRP A 309 4.87 -10.38 14.29
CA TRP A 309 4.91 -11.85 14.31
C TRP A 309 3.77 -12.49 13.52
N THR A 310 2.56 -11.95 13.61
CA THR A 310 1.41 -12.45 12.83
C THR A 310 1.58 -12.25 11.33
N ASN A 311 2.35 -11.26 10.90
CA ASN A 311 2.67 -11.02 9.49
C ASN A 311 3.86 -11.88 9.00
N LEU A 312 4.84 -12.15 9.87
CA LEU A 312 6.00 -13.01 9.60
C LEU A 312 5.70 -14.52 9.72
N ALA A 313 4.50 -14.90 10.10
CA ALA A 313 4.12 -16.30 10.34
C ALA A 313 4.08 -17.19 9.08
N ASN A 314 4.69 -16.78 7.97
CA ASN A 314 4.91 -17.62 6.80
C ASN A 314 5.89 -18.76 7.16
N PRO A 315 5.57 -20.04 6.87
CA PRO A 315 6.41 -21.19 7.22
C PRO A 315 7.85 -21.11 6.69
N GLY A 316 8.07 -20.51 5.52
CA GLY A 316 9.41 -20.34 4.94
C GLY A 316 10.31 -19.38 5.72
N PHE A 317 9.73 -18.39 6.39
CA PHE A 317 10.50 -17.42 7.18
C PHE A 317 10.86 -17.93 8.59
N ARG A 318 9.99 -18.73 9.22
CA ARG A 318 10.19 -19.23 10.60
C ARG A 318 11.49 -20.00 10.82
N ASN A 319 11.98 -20.67 9.79
CA ASN A 319 13.19 -21.50 9.86
C ASN A 319 14.47 -20.73 9.50
N SER A 320 14.37 -19.46 9.13
CA SER A 320 15.53 -18.65 8.77
C SER A 320 16.35 -18.26 10.03
N SER A 321 17.66 -18.08 9.86
CA SER A 321 18.55 -17.58 10.92
C SER A 321 18.11 -16.21 11.44
N LEU A 322 17.60 -15.34 10.55
CA LEU A 322 17.07 -14.03 10.90
C LEU A 322 15.81 -14.12 11.77
N ALA A 323 14.88 -15.04 11.48
CA ALA A 323 13.72 -15.24 12.35
C ALA A 323 14.13 -15.62 13.76
N LYS A 324 15.15 -16.48 13.90
CA LYS A 324 15.71 -16.87 15.19
C LYS A 324 16.45 -15.74 15.90
N GLU A 325 17.11 -14.87 15.16
CA GLU A 325 17.80 -13.69 15.70
C GLU A 325 16.82 -12.61 16.12
N MET A 326 15.86 -12.28 15.27
CA MET A 326 14.75 -11.36 15.61
C MET A 326 13.97 -11.87 16.82
N GLN A 327 13.79 -13.18 16.93
CA GLN A 327 13.18 -13.83 18.07
C GLN A 327 14.00 -13.63 19.35
N ARG A 328 15.32 -13.82 19.31
CA ARG A 328 16.21 -13.57 20.46
C ARG A 328 16.18 -12.11 20.89
N ASN A 329 16.29 -11.18 19.93
CA ASN A 329 16.24 -9.77 20.21
C ASN A 329 14.88 -9.36 20.82
N LEU A 330 13.78 -9.96 20.36
CA LEU A 330 12.45 -9.78 20.92
C LEU A 330 12.38 -10.31 22.36
N GLU A 331 12.92 -11.51 22.63
CA GLU A 331 12.98 -12.11 23.96
C GLU A 331 13.77 -11.23 24.93
N GLU A 332 14.92 -10.68 24.50
CA GLU A 332 15.73 -9.76 25.28
C GLU A 332 15.00 -8.45 25.56
N ILE A 333 14.31 -7.88 24.57
CA ILE A 333 13.52 -6.66 24.75
C ILE A 333 12.36 -6.90 25.71
N ILE A 334 11.60 -8.00 25.56
CA ILE A 334 10.49 -8.34 26.46
C ILE A 334 11.00 -8.60 27.88
N ALA A 335 12.13 -9.30 28.02
CA ALA A 335 12.76 -9.56 29.32
C ALA A 335 13.21 -8.26 30.01
N ALA A 336 13.80 -7.30 29.27
CA ALA A 336 14.20 -6.00 29.77
C ALA A 336 13.00 -5.13 30.23
N MET A 337 11.81 -5.37 29.66
CA MET A 337 10.60 -4.58 29.90
C MET A 337 9.85 -4.91 31.19
N LYS A 338 10.17 -6.01 31.87
CA LYS A 338 9.54 -6.48 33.13
C LYS A 338 8.00 -6.43 33.11
N VAL A 339 7.38 -6.89 31.99
CA VAL A 339 5.89 -6.91 31.84
C VAL A 339 5.29 -7.98 32.75
N PRO A 340 4.35 -7.66 33.66
CA PRO A 340 3.72 -8.65 34.52
C PRO A 340 2.95 -9.71 33.69
N GLU A 341 3.11 -10.98 34.04
CA GLU A 341 2.51 -12.14 33.34
C GLU A 341 0.97 -12.00 33.24
N SER A 342 0.32 -11.45 34.30
CA SER A 342 -1.12 -11.20 34.35
C SER A 342 -1.60 -10.20 33.27
N LYS A 343 -0.78 -9.21 32.91
CA LYS A 343 -1.11 -8.24 31.85
C LYS A 343 -0.97 -8.84 30.45
N ILE A 344 0.02 -9.73 30.23
CA ILE A 344 0.21 -10.44 28.96
C ILE A 344 -0.98 -11.38 28.71
N GLY A 345 -1.43 -12.13 29.71
CA GLY A 345 -2.60 -13.00 29.62
C GLY A 345 -3.87 -12.24 29.22
N LEU A 346 -4.16 -11.12 29.89
CA LEU A 346 -5.32 -10.26 29.57
C LEU A 346 -5.29 -9.71 28.14
N LEU A 347 -4.12 -9.34 27.64
CA LEU A 347 -3.96 -8.83 26.27
C LEU A 347 -4.14 -9.91 25.22
N VAL A 348 -3.61 -11.11 25.50
CA VAL A 348 -3.81 -12.30 24.64
C VAL A 348 -5.28 -12.67 24.60
N ASP A 349 -5.98 -12.68 25.74
CA ASP A 349 -7.40 -13.00 25.83
C ASP A 349 -8.29 -11.95 25.14
N ALA A 350 -7.98 -10.67 25.29
CA ALA A 350 -8.68 -9.59 24.59
C ALA A 350 -8.49 -9.68 23.06
N PHE A 351 -7.28 -10.04 22.62
CA PHE A 351 -6.97 -10.25 21.22
C PHE A 351 -7.67 -11.51 20.66
N VAL A 352 -7.65 -12.62 21.40
CA VAL A 352 -8.36 -13.87 21.07
C VAL A 352 -9.87 -13.64 20.99
N SER A 353 -10.43 -12.89 21.95
CA SER A 353 -11.86 -12.53 21.95
C SER A 353 -12.26 -11.71 20.71
N LYS A 354 -11.42 -10.75 20.29
CA LYS A 354 -11.65 -9.99 19.05
C LYS A 354 -11.59 -10.86 17.79
N LEU A 355 -10.74 -11.89 17.79
CA LEU A 355 -10.63 -12.85 16.69
C LEU A 355 -11.83 -13.82 16.62
N ARG A 356 -12.41 -14.21 17.76
CA ARG A 356 -13.58 -15.11 17.84
C ARG A 356 -14.84 -14.56 17.15
N LYS A 357 -14.92 -13.24 16.92
CA LYS A 357 -16.07 -12.59 16.29
C LYS A 357 -16.08 -12.64 14.75
N ARG A 358 -15.14 -13.34 14.08
CA ARG A 358 -15.08 -13.47 12.61
C ARG A 358 -15.18 -14.93 12.16
N PRO A 359 -16.35 -15.39 11.65
CA PRO A 359 -16.51 -16.76 11.13
C PRO A 359 -15.60 -17.00 9.91
N GLY A 360 -15.09 -18.21 9.75
CA GLY A 360 -14.26 -18.64 8.62
C GLY A 360 -12.75 -18.42 8.74
N PHE A 361 -12.29 -17.59 9.66
CA PHE A 361 -10.86 -17.35 9.90
C PHE A 361 -10.25 -18.29 10.97
N PHE A 362 -11.09 -19.11 11.59
CA PHE A 362 -10.87 -19.75 12.87
C PHE A 362 -9.88 -20.93 12.85
N LEU A 363 -9.93 -21.81 11.84
CA LEU A 363 -9.14 -23.07 11.89
C LEU A 363 -7.62 -22.85 11.71
N LYS A 364 -7.20 -22.01 10.78
CA LYS A 364 -5.77 -21.75 10.56
C LYS A 364 -5.14 -20.83 11.62
N ARG A 365 -5.93 -20.00 12.31
CA ARG A 365 -5.44 -19.13 13.38
C ARG A 365 -5.45 -19.74 14.77
N GLN A 366 -6.28 -20.74 15.04
CA GLN A 366 -6.18 -21.51 16.30
C GLN A 366 -4.81 -22.18 16.41
N GLU A 367 -4.30 -22.74 15.32
CA GLU A 367 -2.98 -23.35 15.29
C GLU A 367 -1.89 -22.29 15.48
N LEU A 368 -2.00 -21.12 14.85
CA LEU A 368 -1.08 -20.00 15.03
C LEU A 368 -1.10 -19.47 16.48
N MET A 369 -2.30 -19.30 17.05
CA MET A 369 -2.44 -18.82 18.42
C MET A 369 -1.99 -19.86 19.43
N ARG A 370 -2.23 -21.15 19.19
CA ARG A 370 -1.70 -22.25 20.00
C ARG A 370 -0.18 -22.27 19.96
N GLN A 371 0.43 -22.02 18.80
CA GLN A 371 1.89 -21.95 18.64
C GLN A 371 2.47 -20.70 19.32
N VAL A 372 1.84 -19.53 19.21
CA VAL A 372 2.23 -18.31 19.95
C VAL A 372 2.08 -18.52 21.46
N PHE A 373 1.00 -19.16 21.91
CA PHE A 373 0.76 -19.45 23.32
C PHE A 373 1.72 -20.53 23.87
N MET A 374 1.99 -21.61 23.11
CA MET A 374 2.99 -22.61 23.44
C MET A 374 4.38 -22.00 23.47
N TYR A 375 4.67 -21.11 22.53
CA TYR A 375 5.94 -20.41 22.42
C TYR A 375 6.16 -19.44 23.60
N LEU A 376 5.17 -18.63 23.95
CA LEU A 376 5.22 -17.78 25.14
C LEU A 376 5.33 -18.61 26.44
N LYS A 377 4.75 -19.80 26.47
CA LYS A 377 4.76 -20.70 27.64
C LYS A 377 6.05 -21.51 27.78
N ASP A 378 6.71 -21.87 26.66
CA ASP A 378 7.97 -22.63 26.60
C ASP A 378 9.22 -21.77 26.42
N SER A 379 9.06 -20.48 26.14
CA SER A 379 10.20 -19.59 25.94
C SER A 379 10.89 -19.27 27.28
N ARG A 380 12.20 -19.01 27.21
CA ARG A 380 12.96 -18.48 28.36
C ARG A 380 12.33 -17.21 28.94
N VAL A 381 11.50 -16.51 28.15
CA VAL A 381 10.71 -15.34 28.55
C VAL A 381 9.77 -15.67 29.72
N THR A 382 9.05 -16.79 29.67
CA THR A 382 8.17 -17.21 30.78
C THR A 382 8.97 -17.53 32.03
N LYS A 383 10.16 -18.15 31.90
CA LYS A 383 11.04 -18.43 33.02
C LYS A 383 11.73 -17.21 33.61
N LEU A 384 11.94 -16.16 32.81
CA LEU A 384 12.50 -14.87 33.25
C LEU A 384 11.43 -13.96 33.87
N LEU A 385 10.16 -14.10 33.46
CA LEU A 385 9.03 -13.33 34.02
C LEU A 385 8.48 -13.92 35.34
N THR A 386 8.82 -15.18 35.66
CA THR A 386 8.43 -15.88 36.90
C THR A 386 9.48 -15.86 38.02
N ARG A 387 10.63 -15.25 37.77
CA ARG A 387 11.66 -14.89 38.77
C ARG A 387 11.67 -13.39 39.03
#